data_1a420fdfacc9bc43fac154f4a7071a80
#
_entry.id   1a420fdfacc9bc43fac154f4a7071a80
#
_cell.length_a   1.000
_cell.length_b   1.000
_cell.length_c   1.000
_cell.angle_alpha   90.00
_cell.angle_beta   90.00
_cell.angle_gamma   90.00
#
_symmetry.space_group_name_H-M   'P 1'
#
loop_
_entity.id
_entity.type
_entity.pdbx_description
1 polymer ?
#
loop_
_entity_poly.entity_id
_entity_poly.type
_entity_poly.pdbx_seq_one_letter_code
_entity_poly.pdbx_strand_id
1 'polypeptide(L)'
;MRKAIIFIISIILPIAASAQAQINTKKVKISDFTQKITKVVLNGNDFFDITFQEEITAGWRISPYEFCTLEEFEQLKNNENYYFLMATYGQFRKETAPGLQFLTLVKGGKGADKGIGHMLEIVSLPFASAEYPSGRELVFLPAFLNNIVFTP
;
A
#
# COMPACT_ATOMS: atom_id res chain seq x y z
N MET A 1 -49.58 2.72 10.71
CA MET A 1 -48.63 3.24 9.70
C MET A 1 -47.28 3.70 10.29
N ARG A 2 -47.22 4.54 11.33
CA ARG A 2 -45.93 4.97 11.94
C ARG A 2 -45.04 3.83 12.43
N LYS A 3 -45.61 2.78 13.06
CA LYS A 3 -44.85 1.63 13.56
C LYS A 3 -44.25 0.76 12.44
N ALA A 4 -44.95 0.63 11.32
CA ALA A 4 -44.45 -0.10 10.14
C ALA A 4 -43.28 0.63 9.47
N ILE A 5 -43.32 1.95 9.41
CA ILE A 5 -42.24 2.78 8.83
C ILE A 5 -40.96 2.65 9.69
N ILE A 6 -41.09 2.65 11.02
CA ILE A 6 -39.93 2.48 11.92
C ILE A 6 -39.29 1.09 11.73
N PHE A 7 -40.11 0.06 11.54
CA PHE A 7 -39.64 -1.33 11.33
C PHE A 7 -38.88 -1.47 9.99
N ILE A 8 -39.36 -0.83 8.91
CA ILE A 8 -38.70 -0.81 7.60
C ILE A 8 -37.37 -0.07 7.68
N ILE A 9 -37.30 1.06 8.38
CA ILE A 9 -36.06 1.84 8.56
C ILE A 9 -35.03 1.02 9.38
N SER A 10 -35.46 0.26 10.38
CA SER A 10 -34.56 -0.62 11.18
C SER A 10 -33.96 -1.78 10.39
N ILE A 11 -34.63 -2.24 9.34
CA ILE A 11 -34.14 -3.33 8.46
C ILE A 11 -33.16 -2.79 7.40
N ILE A 12 -33.32 -1.53 6.96
CA ILE A 12 -32.47 -0.92 5.93
C ILE A 12 -31.13 -0.42 6.50
N LEU A 13 -31.10 0.00 7.76
CA LEU A 13 -29.89 0.51 8.43
C LEU A 13 -28.71 -0.51 8.46
N PRO A 14 -28.90 -1.80 8.76
CA PRO A 14 -27.79 -2.75 8.76
C PRO A 14 -27.27 -3.09 7.36
N ILE A 15 -28.04 -2.85 6.29
CA ILE A 15 -27.60 -3.08 4.91
C ILE A 15 -26.67 -1.98 4.43
N ALA A 16 -26.84 -0.74 4.92
CA ALA A 16 -25.98 0.39 4.60
C ALA A 16 -24.62 0.35 5.33
N ALA A 17 -24.52 -0.41 6.43
CA ALA A 17 -23.28 -0.57 7.20
C ALA A 17 -22.32 -1.60 6.60
N SER A 18 -22.69 -2.29 5.52
CA SER A 18 -21.84 -3.25 4.82
C SER A 18 -20.87 -2.62 3.82
N ALA A 19 -20.66 -1.32 3.85
CA ALA A 19 -19.53 -0.66 3.20
C ALA A 19 -18.25 -0.86 4.02
N GLN A 20 -18.02 -2.07 4.53
CA GLN A 20 -16.72 -2.46 5.02
C GLN A 20 -15.81 -2.60 3.81
N ALA A 21 -14.69 -1.89 3.85
CA ALA A 21 -13.60 -2.13 2.93
C ALA A 21 -13.44 -3.65 2.76
N GLN A 22 -13.48 -4.14 1.53
CA GLN A 22 -13.22 -5.55 1.26
C GLN A 22 -11.76 -5.82 1.64
N ILE A 23 -11.54 -6.09 2.91
CA ILE A 23 -10.28 -6.67 3.37
C ILE A 23 -10.23 -8.03 2.69
N ASN A 24 -9.32 -8.19 1.76
CA ASN A 24 -9.14 -9.45 1.04
C ASN A 24 -8.64 -10.49 2.05
N THR A 25 -9.59 -11.23 2.65
CA THR A 25 -9.33 -12.23 3.69
C THR A 25 -8.74 -13.53 3.16
N LYS A 26 -8.29 -13.58 1.89
CA LYS A 26 -7.46 -14.68 1.45
C LYS A 26 -6.22 -14.68 2.33
N LYS A 27 -6.06 -15.71 3.16
CA LYS A 27 -4.84 -15.95 3.95
C LYS A 27 -3.67 -16.05 3.00
N VAL A 28 -3.10 -14.91 2.70
CA VAL A 28 -1.89 -14.82 1.93
C VAL A 28 -0.75 -15.19 2.85
N LYS A 29 0.06 -16.16 2.45
CA LYS A 29 1.25 -16.53 3.19
C LYS A 29 2.28 -15.40 3.06
N ILE A 30 2.26 -14.47 3.99
CA ILE A 30 3.29 -13.44 4.20
C ILE A 30 4.20 -13.77 5.38
N SER A 31 4.13 -15.01 5.89
CA SER A 31 4.91 -15.47 7.03
C SER A 31 6.42 -15.38 6.81
N ASP A 32 6.84 -15.28 5.56
CA ASP A 32 8.24 -15.12 5.17
C ASP A 32 8.68 -13.64 5.07
N PHE A 33 7.78 -12.68 5.25
CA PHE A 33 8.04 -11.25 5.04
C PHE A 33 9.19 -10.73 5.89
N THR A 34 9.20 -11.05 7.18
CA THR A 34 10.23 -10.58 8.11
C THR A 34 11.63 -11.14 7.84
N GLN A 35 11.72 -12.21 7.07
CA GLN A 35 12.97 -12.90 6.73
C GLN A 35 13.48 -12.53 5.33
N LYS A 36 12.60 -12.00 4.48
CA LYS A 36 12.93 -11.63 3.11
C LYS A 36 13.28 -10.15 3.00
N ILE A 37 14.01 -9.82 1.95
CA ILE A 37 14.46 -8.45 1.70
C ILE A 37 13.30 -7.64 1.12
N THR A 38 13.04 -6.48 1.70
CA THR A 38 12.18 -5.46 1.13
C THR A 38 13.01 -4.50 0.30
N LYS A 39 12.78 -4.48 -1.00
CA LYS A 39 13.35 -3.49 -1.93
C LYS A 39 12.52 -2.22 -1.85
N VAL A 40 13.13 -1.13 -1.40
CA VAL A 40 12.53 0.20 -1.36
C VAL A 40 12.83 0.89 -2.68
N VAL A 41 11.80 1.03 -3.51
CA VAL A 41 11.96 1.50 -4.88
C VAL A 41 11.95 3.03 -4.92
N LEU A 42 13.03 3.60 -5.40
CA LEU A 42 13.19 5.03 -5.63
C LEU A 42 12.60 5.40 -6.99
N ASN A 43 11.91 6.54 -7.07
CA ASN A 43 11.16 6.92 -8.27
C ASN A 43 11.93 7.88 -9.21
N GLY A 44 13.15 8.28 -8.83
CA GLY A 44 13.99 9.22 -9.58
C GLY A 44 13.67 10.69 -9.32
N ASN A 45 12.85 10.99 -8.30
CA ASN A 45 12.61 12.35 -7.83
C ASN A 45 13.52 12.62 -6.63
N ASP A 46 14.58 13.35 -6.82
CA ASP A 46 15.63 13.57 -5.81
C ASP A 46 15.07 14.03 -4.46
N PHE A 47 14.16 14.99 -4.45
CA PHE A 47 13.58 15.50 -3.22
C PHE A 47 12.76 14.46 -2.48
N PHE A 48 11.89 13.75 -3.18
CA PHE A 48 11.10 12.67 -2.62
C PHE A 48 11.98 11.52 -2.14
N ASP A 49 12.92 11.10 -2.99
CA ASP A 49 13.77 9.95 -2.74
C ASP A 49 14.70 10.17 -1.54
N ILE A 50 15.25 11.37 -1.36
CA ILE A 50 16.05 11.73 -0.18
C ILE A 50 15.21 11.59 1.09
N THR A 51 14.04 12.25 1.13
CA THR A 51 13.15 12.18 2.29
C THR A 51 12.70 10.74 2.56
N PHE A 52 12.36 9.99 1.51
CA PHE A 52 11.94 8.60 1.64
C PHE A 52 13.04 7.70 2.21
N GLN A 53 14.28 7.87 1.74
CA GLN A 53 15.44 7.14 2.27
C GLN A 53 15.70 7.47 3.75
N GLU A 54 15.64 8.74 4.12
CA GLU A 54 15.81 9.18 5.51
C GLU A 54 14.77 8.55 6.43
N GLU A 55 13.49 8.60 6.05
CA GLU A 55 12.40 8.06 6.85
C GLU A 55 12.46 6.53 6.96
N ILE A 56 12.75 5.82 5.87
CA ILE A 56 12.93 4.37 5.90
C ILE A 56 14.12 3.99 6.78
N THR A 57 15.24 4.68 6.64
CA THR A 57 16.44 4.41 7.45
C THR A 57 16.19 4.65 8.94
N ALA A 58 15.45 5.71 9.27
CA ALA A 58 15.12 6.05 10.64
C ALA A 58 14.08 5.09 11.27
N GLY A 59 13.07 4.65 10.50
CA GLY A 59 11.87 4.00 11.03
C GLY A 59 11.64 2.53 10.69
N TRP A 60 12.16 2.02 9.56
CA TRP A 60 11.89 0.66 9.14
C TRP A 60 12.62 -0.38 10.00
N ARG A 61 11.88 -1.29 10.63
CA ARG A 61 12.43 -2.35 11.51
C ARG A 61 11.79 -3.72 11.27
N ILE A 62 10.94 -3.83 10.24
CA ILE A 62 10.08 -5.01 10.06
C ILE A 62 10.84 -6.16 9.39
N SER A 63 11.66 -5.83 8.39
CA SER A 63 12.41 -6.79 7.59
C SER A 63 13.76 -6.21 7.19
N PRO A 64 14.72 -7.00 6.73
CA PRO A 64 15.87 -6.49 5.99
C PRO A 64 15.40 -5.66 4.81
N TYR A 65 16.06 -4.56 4.49
CA TYR A 65 15.70 -3.74 3.35
C TYR A 65 16.94 -3.26 2.57
N GLU A 66 16.70 -2.94 1.32
CA GLU A 66 17.69 -2.36 0.41
C GLU A 66 16.98 -1.36 -0.50
N PHE A 67 17.62 -0.26 -0.82
CA PHE A 67 17.12 0.67 -1.84
C PHE A 67 17.39 0.12 -3.24
N CYS A 68 16.50 0.38 -4.17
CA CYS A 68 16.69 0.04 -5.57
C CYS A 68 16.05 1.08 -6.48
N THR A 69 16.51 1.13 -7.72
CA THR A 69 15.94 1.96 -8.78
C THR A 69 14.70 1.32 -9.41
N LEU A 70 13.95 2.08 -10.19
CA LEU A 70 12.85 1.54 -11.00
C LEU A 70 13.34 0.49 -12.00
N GLU A 71 14.54 0.67 -12.56
CA GLU A 71 15.14 -0.31 -13.49
C GLU A 71 15.45 -1.63 -12.80
N GLU A 72 16.04 -1.59 -11.61
CA GLU A 72 16.29 -2.79 -10.80
C GLU A 72 15.00 -3.46 -10.36
N PHE A 73 13.95 -2.68 -10.02
CA PHE A 73 12.63 -3.22 -9.75
C PHE A 73 12.09 -4.02 -10.94
N GLU A 74 12.15 -3.46 -12.16
CA GLU A 74 11.68 -4.14 -13.36
C GLU A 74 12.40 -5.48 -13.61
N GLN A 75 13.69 -5.56 -13.28
CA GLN A 75 14.47 -6.80 -13.40
C GLN A 75 14.14 -7.82 -12.33
N LEU A 76 13.80 -7.37 -11.12
CA LEU A 76 13.63 -8.21 -9.94
C LEU A 76 12.18 -8.54 -9.60
N LYS A 77 11.20 -7.84 -10.16
CA LYS A 77 9.78 -7.92 -9.78
C LYS A 77 9.17 -9.32 -9.85
N ASN A 78 9.71 -10.20 -10.71
CA ASN A 78 9.25 -11.59 -10.84
C ASN A 78 9.85 -12.54 -9.80
N ASN A 79 10.76 -12.06 -8.95
CA ASN A 79 11.41 -12.88 -7.94
C ASN A 79 10.59 -12.89 -6.64
N GLU A 80 10.06 -14.05 -6.26
CA GLU A 80 9.25 -14.25 -5.04
C GLU A 80 10.04 -14.08 -3.73
N ASN A 81 11.37 -13.91 -3.82
CA ASN A 81 12.21 -13.67 -2.65
C ASN A 81 12.26 -12.21 -2.21
N TYR A 82 11.66 -11.31 -2.98
CA TYR A 82 11.61 -9.90 -2.68
C TYR A 82 10.20 -9.41 -2.39
N TYR A 83 10.12 -8.45 -1.49
CA TYR A 83 8.99 -7.54 -1.35
C TYR A 83 9.41 -6.18 -1.88
N PHE A 84 8.47 -5.39 -2.38
CA PHE A 84 8.74 -4.08 -2.95
C PHE A 84 7.86 -3.04 -2.28
N LEU A 85 8.49 -2.02 -1.70
CA LEU A 85 7.83 -0.85 -1.15
C LEU A 85 8.06 0.32 -2.09
N MET A 86 6.98 0.93 -2.57
CA MET A 86 7.06 1.98 -3.57
C MET A 86 5.92 2.98 -3.48
N ALA A 87 6.16 4.20 -3.95
CA ALA A 87 5.10 5.15 -4.20
C ALA A 87 4.37 4.81 -5.50
N THR A 88 3.05 4.73 -5.43
CA THR A 88 2.18 4.49 -6.59
C THR A 88 1.12 5.56 -6.70
N TYR A 89 0.54 5.74 -7.87
CA TYR A 89 -0.55 6.68 -8.09
C TYR A 89 -1.88 5.95 -8.17
N GLY A 90 -2.86 6.47 -7.44
CA GLY A 90 -4.23 5.96 -7.46
C GLY A 90 -5.16 6.90 -8.21
N GLN A 91 -5.98 6.33 -9.10
CA GLN A 91 -7.01 7.04 -9.84
C GLN A 91 -8.35 6.38 -9.59
N PHE A 92 -9.31 7.16 -9.13
CA PHE A 92 -10.67 6.66 -8.97
C PHE A 92 -11.40 6.63 -10.32
N ARG A 93 -12.38 5.72 -10.45
CA ARG A 93 -13.05 5.38 -11.72
C ARG A 93 -13.61 6.58 -12.51
N LYS A 94 -13.88 7.70 -11.84
CA LYS A 94 -14.47 8.90 -12.45
C LYS A 94 -13.50 10.08 -12.56
N GLU A 95 -12.26 9.90 -12.16
CA GLU A 95 -11.25 10.94 -12.23
C GLU A 95 -10.54 10.91 -13.59
N THR A 96 -10.15 12.07 -14.06
CA THR A 96 -9.41 12.22 -15.32
C THR A 96 -7.91 12.07 -15.15
N ALA A 97 -7.42 12.20 -13.89
CA ALA A 97 -6.03 12.04 -13.52
C ALA A 97 -5.93 11.43 -12.11
N PRO A 98 -4.79 10.82 -11.74
CA PRO A 98 -4.56 10.35 -10.38
C PRO A 98 -4.68 11.49 -9.37
N GLY A 99 -5.51 11.31 -8.33
CA GLY A 99 -5.72 12.31 -7.28
C GLY A 99 -4.87 12.08 -6.02
N LEU A 100 -4.41 10.85 -5.79
CA LEU A 100 -3.69 10.45 -4.61
C LEU A 100 -2.42 9.66 -4.92
N GLN A 101 -1.42 9.82 -4.07
CA GLN A 101 -0.27 8.93 -3.99
C GLN A 101 -0.46 7.93 -2.85
N PHE A 102 -0.09 6.69 -3.13
CA PHE A 102 -0.13 5.60 -2.17
C PHE A 102 1.28 5.07 -1.93
N LEU A 103 1.58 4.74 -0.70
CA LEU A 103 2.69 3.86 -0.40
C LEU A 103 2.19 2.42 -0.44
N THR A 104 2.71 1.66 -1.38
CA THR A 104 2.25 0.31 -1.66
C THR A 104 3.36 -0.69 -1.41
N LEU A 105 3.05 -1.72 -0.62
CA LEU A 105 3.92 -2.87 -0.39
C LEU A 105 3.33 -4.07 -1.12
N VAL A 106 4.11 -4.63 -2.04
CA VAL A 106 3.74 -5.82 -2.83
C VAL A 106 4.78 -6.91 -2.69
N LYS A 107 4.36 -8.17 -2.90
CA LYS A 107 5.27 -9.31 -3.02
C LYS A 107 5.64 -9.51 -4.48
N GLY A 108 6.92 -9.74 -4.76
CA GLY A 108 7.40 -10.15 -6.07
C GLY A 108 6.86 -11.50 -6.54
N GLY A 109 6.98 -11.78 -7.82
CA GLY A 109 6.59 -13.05 -8.40
C GLY A 109 5.37 -12.98 -9.30
N LYS A 110 4.43 -13.89 -9.11
CA LYS A 110 3.29 -14.08 -9.99
C LYS A 110 2.48 -12.80 -10.20
N GLY A 111 2.28 -12.45 -11.47
CA GLY A 111 1.48 -11.28 -11.87
C GLY A 111 2.30 -10.03 -12.14
N ALA A 112 3.57 -9.98 -11.74
CA ALA A 112 4.42 -8.80 -11.89
C ALA A 112 4.59 -8.34 -13.36
N ASP A 113 4.60 -9.26 -14.32
CA ASP A 113 4.67 -8.93 -15.75
C ASP A 113 3.46 -8.13 -16.25
N LYS A 114 2.32 -8.24 -15.54
CA LYS A 114 1.08 -7.52 -15.88
C LYS A 114 0.99 -6.16 -15.18
N GLY A 115 2.00 -5.80 -14.39
CA GLY A 115 2.05 -4.57 -13.62
C GLY A 115 1.73 -4.73 -12.14
N ILE A 116 2.01 -3.68 -11.36
CA ILE A 116 1.91 -3.66 -9.88
C ILE A 116 0.52 -4.08 -9.39
N GLY A 117 -0.55 -3.64 -10.04
CA GLY A 117 -1.93 -3.98 -9.68
C GLY A 117 -2.29 -5.47 -9.83
N HIS A 118 -1.43 -6.28 -10.40
CA HIS A 118 -1.59 -7.74 -10.52
C HIS A 118 -0.68 -8.53 -9.59
N MET A 119 0.23 -7.84 -8.92
CA MET A 119 1.07 -8.42 -7.87
C MET A 119 0.26 -8.65 -6.60
N LEU A 120 0.81 -9.43 -5.69
CA LEU A 120 0.21 -9.61 -4.39
C LEU A 120 0.41 -8.36 -3.55
N GLU A 121 -0.63 -7.55 -3.41
CA GLU A 121 -0.64 -6.39 -2.53
C GLU A 121 -0.77 -6.82 -1.07
N ILE A 122 0.14 -6.34 -0.23
CA ILE A 122 0.13 -6.54 1.21
C ILE A 122 -0.61 -5.37 1.87
N VAL A 123 -0.21 -4.16 1.52
CA VAL A 123 -0.81 -2.93 2.01
C VAL A 123 -0.63 -1.82 1.00
N SER A 124 -1.62 -0.94 0.92
CA SER A 124 -1.57 0.28 0.13
C SER A 124 -2.19 1.41 0.94
N LEU A 125 -1.42 2.43 1.23
CA LEU A 125 -1.78 3.52 2.13
C LEU A 125 -1.71 4.85 1.40
N PRO A 126 -2.79 5.63 1.37
CA PRO A 126 -2.72 6.99 0.84
C PRO A 126 -1.86 7.84 1.77
N PHE A 127 -0.90 8.56 1.22
CA PHE A 127 0.02 9.38 2.01
C PHE A 127 0.13 10.82 1.52
N ALA A 128 -0.14 11.11 0.25
CA ALA A 128 -0.03 12.44 -0.31
C ALA A 128 -1.05 12.69 -1.41
N SER A 129 -1.28 13.97 -1.72
CA SER A 129 -1.92 14.39 -2.96
C SER A 129 -0.98 14.12 -4.14
N ALA A 130 -1.53 13.63 -5.25
CA ALA A 130 -0.76 13.45 -6.48
C ALA A 130 -0.35 14.79 -7.11
N GLU A 131 -1.13 15.85 -6.83
CA GLU A 131 -0.89 17.20 -7.37
C GLU A 131 0.21 17.95 -6.60
N TYR A 132 0.31 17.73 -5.29
CA TYR A 132 1.24 18.45 -4.40
C TYR A 132 1.99 17.50 -3.45
N PRO A 133 2.82 16.59 -3.97
CA PRO A 133 3.59 15.70 -3.12
C PRO A 133 4.69 16.47 -2.40
N SER A 134 4.56 16.66 -1.09
CA SER A 134 5.57 17.38 -0.31
C SER A 134 6.66 16.46 0.27
N GLY A 135 6.40 15.15 0.33
CA GLY A 135 7.25 14.17 1.00
C GLY A 135 7.20 14.22 2.53
N ARG A 136 6.67 15.29 3.12
CA ARG A 136 6.56 15.42 4.59
C ARG A 136 5.62 14.40 5.21
N GLU A 137 4.64 13.97 4.45
CA GLU A 137 3.65 12.97 4.84
C GLU A 137 4.29 11.60 5.10
N LEU A 138 5.49 11.36 4.55
CA LEU A 138 6.23 10.12 4.75
C LEU A 138 6.75 9.92 6.18
N VAL A 139 6.85 10.98 6.98
CA VAL A 139 7.34 10.94 8.38
C VAL A 139 6.58 9.90 9.24
N PHE A 140 5.29 9.71 8.98
CA PHE A 140 4.45 8.81 9.77
C PHE A 140 4.42 7.37 9.25
N LEU A 141 4.91 7.13 8.05
CA LEU A 141 4.76 5.86 7.36
C LEU A 141 5.50 4.69 8.01
N PRO A 142 6.76 4.81 8.46
CA PRO A 142 7.45 3.70 9.09
C PRO A 142 6.75 3.22 10.35
N ALA A 143 6.27 4.15 11.19
CA ALA A 143 5.51 3.80 12.38
C ALA A 143 4.19 3.12 12.03
N PHE A 144 3.51 3.56 10.99
CA PHE A 144 2.25 2.98 10.55
C PHE A 144 2.44 1.57 9.99
N LEU A 145 3.43 1.36 9.12
CA LEU A 145 3.76 0.05 8.57
C LEU A 145 4.20 -0.93 9.65
N ASN A 146 5.01 -0.51 10.62
CA ASN A 146 5.40 -1.32 11.76
C ASN A 146 4.19 -1.82 12.57
N ASN A 147 3.14 -1.00 12.70
CA ASN A 147 1.93 -1.39 13.41
C ASN A 147 1.02 -2.33 12.61
N ILE A 148 0.93 -2.17 11.28
CA ILE A 148 0.05 -2.99 10.44
C ILE A 148 0.55 -4.43 10.31
N VAL A 149 1.86 -4.61 10.11
CA VAL A 149 2.43 -5.94 9.83
C VAL A 149 2.49 -6.82 11.09
N PHE A 150 2.48 -6.23 12.28
CA PHE A 150 2.59 -6.95 13.55
C PHE A 150 1.29 -7.10 14.33
N THR A 151 0.16 -6.69 13.77
CA THR A 151 -1.14 -7.01 14.39
C THR A 151 -1.54 -8.43 13.96
N PRO A 152 -1.60 -9.40 14.89
CA PRO A 152 -1.91 -10.80 14.57
C PRO A 152 -3.35 -11.00 14.08
#